data_82b03c951519819451744dc61a4d5ea5
#
_entry.id   82b03c951519819451744dc61a4d5ea5
#
_cell.length_a   1.000
_cell.length_b   1.000
_cell.length_c   1.000
_cell.angle_alpha   90.00
_cell.angle_beta   90.00
_cell.angle_gamma   90.00
#
_symmetry.space_group_name_H-M   'P 1'
#
loop_
_entity.id
_entity.type
_entity.pdbx_description
1 polymer ?
#
loop_
_entity_poly.entity_id
_entity_poly.type
_entity_poly.pdbx_seq_one_letter_code
_entity_poly.pdbx_strand_id
1 'polypeptide(L)'
;EFRRVLFRSRQKDAFYFDGFRRSADYACQAAKLLSEVMHDFNPDQLRERMDSMHAIEKAADEVRHDMMDELVTAFITPFDREDIDELGHVLDDVTDSIEGVLNRMYYDNVTDMRDDAVQMSDMVVRATESICELVNELPRFRRSKTLRELVFAINTIETDADHLFIESMRTLHTTCTDPLDRKSTRLNS
;
A
#
# COMPACT_ATOMS: atom_id res chain seq x y z
N GLU A 1 12.69 0.17 40.30
CA GLU A 1 11.41 -0.03 39.58
C GLU A 1 11.25 0.93 38.40
N PHE A 2 11.44 2.22 38.57
CA PHE A 2 11.27 3.24 37.51
C PHE A 2 12.11 2.96 36.24
N ARG A 3 13.36 2.51 36.38
CA ARG A 3 14.21 2.12 35.24
C ARG A 3 13.69 0.87 34.49
N ARG A 4 13.06 -0.09 35.19
CA ARG A 4 12.46 -1.28 34.57
C ARG A 4 11.20 -0.92 33.77
N VAL A 5 10.39 0.01 34.26
CA VAL A 5 9.19 0.51 33.59
C VAL A 5 9.57 1.25 32.30
N LEU A 6 10.58 2.15 32.35
CA LEU A 6 11.07 2.86 31.18
C LEU A 6 11.71 1.93 30.13
N PHE A 7 12.40 0.87 30.56
CA PHE A 7 12.99 -0.10 29.64
C PHE A 7 11.92 -0.94 28.94
N ARG A 8 10.89 -1.37 29.66
CA ARG A 8 9.71 -2.06 29.10
C ARG A 8 8.92 -1.17 28.13
N SER A 9 8.75 0.11 28.44
CA SER A 9 8.09 1.06 27.54
C SER A 9 8.84 1.18 26.21
N ARG A 10 10.16 1.35 26.22
CA ARG A 10 10.96 1.43 25.00
C ARG A 10 10.92 0.17 24.12
N GLN A 11 10.83 -1.01 24.74
CA GLN A 11 10.70 -2.26 23.97
C GLN A 11 9.31 -2.36 23.33
N LYS A 12 8.26 -1.91 24.01
CA LYS A 12 6.90 -1.90 23.46
C LYS A 12 6.74 -0.85 22.37
N ASP A 13 7.33 0.33 22.53
CA ASP A 13 7.36 1.34 21.47
C ASP A 13 8.04 0.80 20.20
N ALA A 14 9.17 0.10 20.37
CA ALA A 14 9.89 -0.51 19.26
C ALA A 14 9.06 -1.58 18.52
N PHE A 15 8.19 -2.32 19.22
CA PHE A 15 7.31 -3.32 18.64
C PHE A 15 6.34 -2.72 17.61
N TYR A 16 5.65 -1.63 17.97
CA TYR A 16 4.71 -0.97 17.04
C TYR A 16 5.42 -0.35 15.84
N PHE A 17 6.55 0.33 16.08
CA PHE A 17 7.33 0.89 14.96
C PHE A 17 7.91 -0.18 14.03
N ASP A 18 8.24 -1.35 14.57
CA ASP A 18 8.66 -2.49 13.77
C ASP A 18 7.50 -3.09 12.97
N GLY A 19 6.33 -3.20 13.60
CA GLY A 19 5.10 -3.60 12.93
C GLY A 19 4.78 -2.71 11.74
N PHE A 20 4.73 -1.38 11.93
CA PHE A 20 4.49 -0.45 10.82
C PHE A 20 5.52 -0.55 9.70
N ARG A 21 6.83 -0.74 10.04
CA ARG A 21 7.84 -0.96 9.01
C ARG A 21 7.58 -2.21 8.20
N ARG A 22 7.26 -3.31 8.87
CA ARG A 22 6.96 -4.58 8.18
C ARG A 22 5.73 -4.45 7.29
N SER A 23 4.64 -3.80 7.76
CA SER A 23 3.45 -3.54 6.95
C SER A 23 3.77 -2.69 5.72
N ALA A 24 4.52 -1.60 5.88
CA ALA A 24 4.96 -0.78 4.75
C ALA A 24 5.86 -1.54 3.77
N ASP A 25 6.76 -2.40 4.28
CA ASP A 25 7.63 -3.24 3.45
C ASP A 25 6.81 -4.25 2.63
N TYR A 26 5.74 -4.83 3.18
CA TYR A 26 4.82 -5.70 2.43
C TYR A 26 4.04 -4.93 1.37
N ALA A 27 3.54 -3.74 1.67
CA ALA A 27 2.91 -2.87 0.68
C ALA A 27 3.86 -2.55 -0.48
N CYS A 28 5.13 -2.28 -0.19
CA CYS A 28 6.17 -2.06 -1.20
C CYS A 28 6.46 -3.33 -2.04
N GLN A 29 6.48 -4.51 -1.42
CA GLN A 29 6.63 -5.79 -2.13
C GLN A 29 5.44 -6.06 -3.05
N ALA A 30 4.22 -5.84 -2.56
CA ALA A 30 2.99 -5.97 -3.36
C ALA A 30 3.00 -5.02 -4.57
N ALA A 31 3.37 -3.75 -4.37
CA ALA A 31 3.46 -2.76 -5.43
C ALA A 31 4.49 -3.15 -6.51
N LYS A 32 5.66 -3.64 -6.09
CA LYS A 32 6.71 -4.11 -7.02
C LYS A 32 6.25 -5.33 -7.82
N LEU A 33 5.60 -6.30 -7.16
CA LEU A 33 5.05 -7.47 -7.85
C LEU A 33 3.98 -7.04 -8.87
N LEU A 34 3.07 -6.12 -8.52
CA LEU A 34 2.08 -5.59 -9.44
C LEU A 34 2.73 -4.91 -10.65
N SER A 35 3.73 -4.04 -10.42
CA SER A 35 4.46 -3.38 -11.49
C SER A 35 5.19 -4.37 -12.39
N GLU A 36 5.87 -5.39 -11.84
CA GLU A 36 6.48 -6.47 -12.62
C GLU A 36 5.47 -7.20 -13.51
N VAL A 37 4.29 -7.53 -12.97
CA VAL A 37 3.21 -8.19 -13.72
C VAL A 37 2.70 -7.29 -14.84
N MET A 38 2.58 -5.98 -14.63
CA MET A 38 2.10 -5.06 -15.65
C MET A 38 3.14 -4.79 -16.74
N HIS A 39 4.44 -4.73 -16.40
CA HIS A 39 5.53 -4.54 -17.37
C HIS A 39 5.77 -5.78 -18.26
N ASP A 40 5.63 -6.97 -17.71
CA ASP A 40 5.77 -8.26 -18.42
C ASP A 40 4.46 -9.04 -18.38
N PHE A 41 3.40 -8.39 -18.91
CA PHE A 41 2.05 -8.91 -18.80
C PHE A 41 1.84 -10.19 -19.59
N ASN A 42 1.47 -11.26 -18.89
CA ASN A 42 1.13 -12.55 -19.47
C ASN A 42 -0.13 -13.11 -18.79
N PRO A 43 -1.30 -13.15 -19.50
CA PRO A 43 -2.54 -13.65 -18.93
C PRO A 43 -2.45 -15.08 -18.39
N ASP A 44 -1.64 -15.94 -19.01
CA ASP A 44 -1.48 -17.34 -18.59
C ASP A 44 -0.76 -17.49 -17.24
N GLN A 45 -0.01 -16.47 -16.82
CA GLN A 45 0.71 -16.46 -15.55
C GLN A 45 -0.05 -15.76 -14.42
N LEU A 46 -1.16 -15.08 -14.71
CA LEU A 46 -1.90 -14.29 -13.71
C LEU A 46 -2.27 -15.11 -12.48
N ARG A 47 -2.65 -16.37 -12.65
CA ARG A 47 -3.02 -17.25 -11.53
C ARG A 47 -1.85 -17.46 -10.56
N GLU A 48 -0.67 -17.75 -11.06
CA GLU A 48 0.54 -17.92 -10.23
C GLU A 48 0.94 -16.61 -9.56
N ARG A 49 0.80 -15.49 -10.27
CA ARG A 49 1.07 -14.15 -9.72
C ARG A 49 0.09 -13.77 -8.60
N MET A 50 -1.18 -14.13 -8.73
CA MET A 50 -2.19 -13.97 -7.68
C MET A 50 -1.84 -14.77 -6.42
N ASP A 51 -1.41 -16.03 -6.56
CA ASP A 51 -1.00 -16.84 -5.42
C ASP A 51 0.21 -16.22 -4.70
N SER A 52 1.15 -15.63 -5.45
CA SER A 52 2.30 -14.91 -4.91
C SER A 52 1.88 -13.61 -4.21
N MET A 53 0.93 -12.86 -4.79
CA MET A 53 0.39 -11.64 -4.20
C MET A 53 -0.35 -11.93 -2.90
N HIS A 54 -1.21 -12.94 -2.89
CA HIS A 54 -1.94 -13.37 -1.71
C HIS A 54 -1.02 -13.79 -0.55
N ALA A 55 0.13 -14.37 -0.84
CA ALA A 55 1.12 -14.70 0.17
C ALA A 55 1.72 -13.43 0.84
N ILE A 56 1.87 -12.34 0.08
CA ILE A 56 2.34 -11.03 0.60
C ILE A 56 1.25 -10.39 1.47
N GLU A 57 0.02 -10.32 0.95
CA GLU A 57 -1.15 -9.79 1.67
C GLU A 57 -1.35 -10.51 3.01
N LYS A 58 -1.39 -11.84 2.98
CA LYS A 58 -1.54 -12.63 4.20
C LYS A 58 -0.45 -12.36 5.22
N ALA A 59 0.80 -12.16 4.78
CA ALA A 59 1.90 -11.84 5.70
C ALA A 59 1.78 -10.41 6.26
N ALA A 60 1.20 -9.47 5.53
CA ALA A 60 0.88 -8.13 6.01
C ALA A 60 -0.25 -8.16 7.06
N ASP A 61 -1.33 -8.89 6.78
CA ASP A 61 -2.46 -9.07 7.69
C ASP A 61 -2.03 -9.74 9.02
N GLU A 62 -1.14 -10.75 8.98
CA GLU A 62 -0.56 -11.35 10.18
C GLU A 62 0.18 -10.30 11.04
N VAL A 63 0.92 -9.37 10.42
CA VAL A 63 1.60 -8.28 11.16
C VAL A 63 0.59 -7.35 11.83
N ARG A 64 -0.48 -7.00 11.13
CA ARG A 64 -1.54 -6.15 11.66
C ARG A 64 -2.24 -6.84 12.84
N HIS A 65 -2.60 -8.10 12.72
CA HIS A 65 -3.21 -8.89 13.80
C HIS A 65 -2.31 -8.93 15.04
N ASP A 66 -1.01 -9.21 14.88
CA ASP A 66 -0.04 -9.23 15.98
C ASP A 66 0.01 -7.87 16.71
N MET A 67 -0.02 -6.75 15.95
CA MET A 67 -0.04 -5.42 16.54
C MET A 67 -1.34 -5.13 17.31
N MET A 68 -2.49 -5.56 16.78
CA MET A 68 -3.79 -5.37 17.44
C MET A 68 -3.91 -6.20 18.71
N ASP A 69 -3.45 -7.43 18.72
CA ASP A 69 -3.43 -8.31 19.88
C ASP A 69 -2.57 -7.70 21.02
N GLU A 70 -1.39 -7.19 20.70
CA GLU A 70 -0.56 -6.48 21.70
C GLU A 70 -1.23 -5.18 22.15
N LEU A 71 -1.91 -4.45 21.25
CA LEU A 71 -2.58 -3.19 21.58
C LEU A 71 -3.71 -3.37 22.59
N VAL A 72 -4.47 -4.47 22.51
CA VAL A 72 -5.56 -4.79 23.46
C VAL A 72 -5.03 -4.89 24.90
N THR A 73 -3.84 -5.45 25.06
CA THR A 73 -3.23 -5.72 26.39
C THR A 73 -2.23 -4.63 26.82
N ALA A 74 -1.83 -3.74 25.93
CA ALA A 74 -0.85 -2.70 26.23
C ALA A 74 -1.37 -1.70 27.27
N PHE A 75 -0.56 -1.40 28.29
CA PHE A 75 -0.90 -0.39 29.28
C PHE A 75 -0.34 1.01 28.91
N ILE A 76 0.78 1.04 28.19
CA ILE A 76 1.42 2.26 27.71
C ILE A 76 1.78 2.04 26.24
N THR A 77 1.48 3.02 25.38
CA THR A 77 1.75 3.05 23.94
C THR A 77 2.57 4.27 23.54
N PRO A 78 3.30 4.24 22.40
CA PRO A 78 4.15 5.37 21.96
C PRO A 78 3.37 6.64 21.59
N PHE A 79 2.13 6.47 21.12
CA PHE A 79 1.13 7.50 20.83
C PHE A 79 -0.27 6.94 21.10
N ASP A 80 -1.31 7.68 20.76
CA ASP A 80 -2.68 7.27 21.07
C ASP A 80 -3.03 5.95 20.42
N ARG A 81 -3.81 5.12 21.11
CA ARG A 81 -4.17 3.77 20.65
C ARG A 81 -4.97 3.80 19.36
N GLU A 82 -5.84 4.79 19.23
CA GLU A 82 -6.65 5.03 18.04
C GLU A 82 -5.75 5.32 16.82
N ASP A 83 -4.70 6.12 17.01
CA ASP A 83 -3.73 6.42 15.93
C ASP A 83 -2.93 5.18 15.51
N ILE A 84 -2.60 4.28 16.47
CA ILE A 84 -1.90 3.02 16.16
C ILE A 84 -2.79 2.09 15.36
N ASP A 85 -4.06 1.95 15.76
CA ASP A 85 -5.04 1.12 15.07
C ASP A 85 -5.32 1.65 13.66
N GLU A 86 -5.57 2.95 13.53
CA GLU A 86 -5.83 3.61 12.26
C GLU A 86 -4.65 3.47 11.29
N LEU A 87 -3.42 3.74 11.76
CA LEU A 87 -2.24 3.61 10.92
C LEU A 87 -2.00 2.15 10.48
N GLY A 88 -2.20 1.20 11.41
CA GLY A 88 -2.10 -0.23 11.09
C GLY A 88 -3.11 -0.64 10.03
N HIS A 89 -4.35 -0.17 10.14
CA HIS A 89 -5.43 -0.45 9.19
C HIS A 89 -5.16 0.16 7.81
N VAL A 90 -4.76 1.43 7.76
CA VAL A 90 -4.45 2.11 6.49
C VAL A 90 -3.28 1.46 5.74
N LEU A 91 -2.24 1.00 6.45
CA LEU A 91 -1.13 0.29 5.82
C LEU A 91 -1.54 -1.08 5.24
N ASP A 92 -2.44 -1.78 5.92
CA ASP A 92 -3.04 -3.03 5.48
C ASP A 92 -3.92 -2.80 4.23
N ASP A 93 -4.81 -1.80 4.26
CA ASP A 93 -5.65 -1.40 3.13
C ASP A 93 -4.87 -1.11 1.85
N VAL A 94 -3.64 -0.61 1.96
CA VAL A 94 -2.76 -0.40 0.79
C VAL A 94 -2.42 -1.74 0.14
N THR A 95 -2.01 -2.74 0.93
CA THR A 95 -1.65 -4.07 0.42
C THR A 95 -2.85 -4.79 -0.18
N ASP A 96 -4.00 -4.75 0.49
CA ASP A 96 -5.27 -5.31 0.04
C ASP A 96 -5.75 -4.68 -1.28
N SER A 97 -5.62 -3.35 -1.37
CA SER A 97 -6.00 -2.63 -2.59
C SER A 97 -5.14 -3.04 -3.78
N ILE A 98 -3.84 -3.26 -3.57
CA ILE A 98 -2.91 -3.72 -4.61
C ILE A 98 -3.25 -5.16 -5.03
N GLU A 99 -3.52 -6.07 -4.08
CA GLU A 99 -4.01 -7.42 -4.39
C GLU A 99 -5.32 -7.35 -5.18
N GLY A 100 -6.23 -6.48 -4.76
CA GLY A 100 -7.52 -6.25 -5.43
C GLY A 100 -7.38 -5.88 -6.91
N VAL A 101 -6.36 -5.11 -7.29
CA VAL A 101 -6.07 -4.79 -8.70
C VAL A 101 -5.74 -6.06 -9.48
N LEU A 102 -4.84 -6.90 -8.98
CA LEU A 102 -4.42 -8.13 -9.66
C LEU A 102 -5.57 -9.13 -9.76
N ASN A 103 -6.36 -9.28 -8.69
CA ASN A 103 -7.56 -10.11 -8.68
C ASN A 103 -8.57 -9.63 -9.74
N ARG A 104 -8.76 -8.30 -9.87
CA ARG A 104 -9.64 -7.70 -10.87
C ARG A 104 -9.16 -7.99 -12.29
N MET A 105 -7.86 -7.88 -12.57
CA MET A 105 -7.29 -8.22 -13.88
C MET A 105 -7.63 -9.66 -14.27
N TYR A 106 -7.62 -10.59 -13.32
CA TYR A 106 -7.94 -11.98 -13.55
C TYR A 106 -9.44 -12.22 -13.85
N TYR A 107 -10.35 -11.73 -12.99
CA TYR A 107 -11.78 -12.02 -13.20
C TYR A 107 -12.42 -11.16 -14.30
N ASP A 108 -11.86 -10.01 -14.63
CA ASP A 108 -12.27 -9.20 -15.80
C ASP A 108 -11.66 -9.73 -17.11
N ASN A 109 -10.86 -10.80 -17.02
CA ASN A 109 -10.21 -11.45 -18.17
C ASN A 109 -9.40 -10.45 -19.01
N VAL A 110 -8.56 -9.66 -18.37
CA VAL A 110 -7.67 -8.73 -19.06
C VAL A 110 -6.71 -9.51 -19.94
N THR A 111 -6.63 -9.15 -21.22
CA THR A 111 -5.82 -9.84 -22.23
C THR A 111 -4.66 -9.00 -22.75
N ASP A 112 -4.67 -7.72 -22.48
CA ASP A 112 -3.64 -6.78 -22.94
C ASP A 112 -3.41 -5.69 -21.89
N MET A 113 -2.19 -5.13 -21.82
CA MET A 113 -1.82 -4.12 -20.85
C MET A 113 -1.55 -2.79 -21.55
N ARG A 114 -2.19 -1.74 -21.04
CA ARG A 114 -2.03 -0.37 -21.56
C ARG A 114 -0.84 0.31 -20.90
N ASP A 115 -0.13 1.13 -21.69
CA ASP A 115 1.04 1.88 -21.20
C ASP A 115 0.70 2.80 -20.02
N ASP A 116 -0.51 3.39 -19.99
CA ASP A 116 -0.94 4.26 -18.89
C ASP A 116 -1.20 3.46 -17.60
N ALA A 117 -1.67 2.22 -17.68
CA ALA A 117 -1.80 1.34 -16.53
C ALA A 117 -0.43 0.93 -15.98
N VAL A 118 0.55 0.65 -16.85
CA VAL A 118 1.95 0.39 -16.45
C VAL A 118 2.53 1.60 -15.71
N GLN A 119 2.37 2.81 -16.27
CA GLN A 119 2.82 4.05 -15.62
C GLN A 119 2.17 4.26 -14.24
N MET A 120 0.87 3.94 -14.11
CA MET A 120 0.17 4.02 -12.82
C MET A 120 0.78 3.05 -11.80
N SER A 121 1.10 1.81 -12.20
CA SER A 121 1.75 0.85 -11.31
C SER A 121 3.13 1.32 -10.81
N ASP A 122 3.90 1.99 -11.67
CA ASP A 122 5.19 2.59 -11.28
C ASP A 122 5.01 3.74 -10.27
N MET A 123 3.91 4.48 -10.36
CA MET A 123 3.58 5.51 -9.37
C MET A 123 3.20 4.89 -8.02
N VAL A 124 2.49 3.75 -8.02
CA VAL A 124 2.19 2.99 -6.78
C VAL A 124 3.49 2.51 -6.13
N VAL A 125 4.47 2.03 -6.89
CA VAL A 125 5.81 1.66 -6.35
C VAL A 125 6.47 2.87 -5.70
N ARG A 126 6.52 4.02 -6.37
CA ARG A 126 7.12 5.25 -5.83
C ARG A 126 6.42 5.72 -4.55
N ALA A 127 5.08 5.64 -4.50
CA ALA A 127 4.29 6.01 -3.34
C ALA A 127 4.60 5.09 -2.14
N THR A 128 4.60 3.77 -2.35
CA THR A 128 4.90 2.80 -1.28
C THR A 128 6.34 2.90 -0.79
N GLU A 129 7.32 3.17 -1.66
CA GLU A 129 8.69 3.45 -1.25
C GLU A 129 8.79 4.71 -0.39
N SER A 130 8.07 5.77 -0.73
CA SER A 130 8.00 7.00 0.08
C SER A 130 7.30 6.75 1.43
N ILE A 131 6.30 5.87 1.48
CA ILE A 131 5.67 5.42 2.73
C ILE A 131 6.67 4.66 3.60
N CYS A 132 7.49 3.76 3.03
CA CYS A 132 8.55 3.07 3.76
C CYS A 132 9.55 4.05 4.40
N GLU A 133 9.97 5.10 3.66
CA GLU A 133 10.85 6.14 4.19
C GLU A 133 10.19 6.91 5.35
N LEU A 134 8.90 7.28 5.19
CA LEU A 134 8.12 7.98 6.21
C LEU A 134 7.99 7.15 7.49
N VAL A 135 7.63 5.88 7.36
CA VAL A 135 7.46 4.97 8.50
C VAL A 135 8.80 4.74 9.23
N ASN A 136 9.91 4.67 8.50
CA ASN A 136 11.25 4.58 9.09
C ASN A 136 11.63 5.82 9.91
N GLU A 137 11.05 6.99 9.61
CA GLU A 137 11.27 8.23 10.37
C GLU A 137 10.34 8.38 11.58
N LEU A 138 9.21 7.63 11.65
CA LEU A 138 8.22 7.71 12.74
C LEU A 138 8.82 7.57 14.15
N PRO A 139 9.81 6.71 14.45
CA PRO A 139 10.39 6.63 15.79
C PRO A 139 10.98 7.96 16.28
N ARG A 140 11.25 8.89 15.37
CA ARG A 140 11.81 10.23 15.64
C ARG A 140 10.82 11.36 15.38
N PHE A 141 9.52 11.06 15.19
CA PHE A 141 8.51 12.03 14.70
C PHE A 141 8.53 13.38 15.40
N ARG A 142 8.76 13.40 16.74
CA ARG A 142 8.82 14.65 17.54
C ARG A 142 10.02 15.55 17.22
N ARG A 143 11.05 15.01 16.58
CA ARG A 143 12.33 15.71 16.31
C ARG A 143 12.72 15.66 14.84
N SER A 144 11.95 14.94 14.04
CA SER A 144 12.21 14.80 12.61
C SER A 144 12.05 16.14 11.91
N LYS A 145 13.00 16.45 11.04
CA LYS A 145 12.94 17.59 10.14
C LYS A 145 12.48 17.20 8.74
N THR A 146 12.55 15.91 8.41
CA THR A 146 12.26 15.35 7.09
C THR A 146 10.84 14.80 6.96
N LEU A 147 10.16 14.48 8.08
CA LEU A 147 8.83 13.88 8.05
C LEU A 147 7.83 14.70 7.22
N ARG A 148 7.87 16.03 7.38
CA ARG A 148 6.99 16.93 6.61
C ARG A 148 7.29 16.91 5.11
N GLU A 149 8.57 16.80 4.75
CA GLU A 149 9.03 16.75 3.36
C GLU A 149 8.59 15.42 2.71
N LEU A 150 8.65 14.31 3.47
CA LEU A 150 8.18 12.99 3.01
C LEU A 150 6.66 12.99 2.79
N VAL A 151 5.87 13.55 3.71
CA VAL A 151 4.43 13.72 3.51
C VAL A 151 4.14 14.55 2.26
N PHE A 152 4.87 15.65 2.06
CA PHE A 152 4.69 16.47 0.87
C PHE A 152 5.05 15.72 -0.42
N ALA A 153 6.11 14.92 -0.41
CA ALA A 153 6.49 14.09 -1.55
C ALA A 153 5.41 13.06 -1.91
N ILE A 154 4.79 12.39 -0.92
CA ILE A 154 3.69 11.45 -1.14
C ILE A 154 2.47 12.17 -1.75
N ASN A 155 2.08 13.33 -1.22
CA ASN A 155 0.98 14.13 -1.78
C ASN A 155 1.25 14.59 -3.23
N THR A 156 2.52 14.83 -3.57
CA THR A 156 2.89 15.15 -4.95
C THR A 156 2.70 13.96 -5.88
N ILE A 157 3.10 12.75 -5.43
CA ILE A 157 2.90 11.51 -6.21
C ILE A 157 1.40 11.24 -6.40
N GLU A 158 0.59 11.43 -5.36
CA GLU A 158 -0.88 11.30 -5.44
C GLU A 158 -1.46 12.27 -6.48
N THR A 159 -1.09 13.54 -6.43
CA THR A 159 -1.56 14.56 -7.39
C THR A 159 -1.16 14.20 -8.83
N ASP A 160 0.06 13.73 -9.04
CA ASP A 160 0.54 13.29 -10.36
C ASP A 160 -0.23 12.05 -10.84
N ALA A 161 -0.55 11.11 -9.93
CA ALA A 161 -1.35 9.92 -10.23
C ALA A 161 -2.80 10.28 -10.61
N ASP A 162 -3.40 11.23 -9.92
CA ASP A 162 -4.74 11.75 -10.25
C ASP A 162 -4.79 12.35 -11.66
N HIS A 163 -3.77 13.14 -12.01
CA HIS A 163 -3.66 13.70 -13.36
C HIS A 163 -3.52 12.60 -14.42
N LEU A 164 -2.65 11.62 -14.19
CA LEU A 164 -2.48 10.48 -15.10
C LEU A 164 -3.81 9.72 -15.26
N PHE A 165 -4.51 9.45 -14.14
CA PHE A 165 -5.80 8.76 -14.17
C PHE A 165 -6.84 9.50 -15.01
N ILE A 166 -7.00 10.82 -14.81
CA ILE A 166 -7.95 11.65 -15.56
C ILE A 166 -7.66 11.60 -17.05
N GLU A 167 -6.39 11.76 -17.46
CA GLU A 167 -6.01 11.73 -18.87
C GLU A 167 -6.15 10.34 -19.49
N SER A 168 -5.83 9.29 -18.73
CA SER A 168 -6.02 7.89 -19.14
C SER A 168 -7.51 7.57 -19.39
N MET A 169 -8.37 7.98 -18.46
CA MET A 169 -9.82 7.83 -18.57
C MET A 169 -10.38 8.61 -19.76
N ARG A 170 -9.93 9.84 -19.97
CA ARG A 170 -10.30 10.64 -21.14
C ARG A 170 -9.91 9.94 -22.44
N THR A 171 -8.68 9.47 -22.51
CA THR A 171 -8.16 8.74 -23.67
C THR A 171 -8.99 7.50 -23.96
N LEU A 172 -9.26 6.69 -22.93
CA LEU A 172 -10.09 5.49 -23.05
C LEU A 172 -11.48 5.83 -23.59
N HIS A 173 -12.14 6.86 -23.05
CA HIS A 173 -13.50 7.26 -23.48
C HIS A 173 -13.55 7.86 -24.88
N THR A 174 -12.45 8.43 -25.37
CA THR A 174 -12.41 9.04 -26.71
C THR A 174 -11.96 8.07 -27.79
N THR A 175 -11.16 7.06 -27.43
CA THR A 175 -10.60 6.10 -28.40
C THR A 175 -11.37 4.77 -28.43
N CYS A 176 -11.98 4.36 -27.32
CA CYS A 176 -12.76 3.13 -27.27
C CYS A 176 -14.08 3.29 -28.05
N THR A 177 -14.25 2.48 -29.07
CA THR A 177 -15.43 2.47 -29.94
C THR A 177 -16.49 1.45 -29.50
N ASP A 178 -16.13 0.50 -28.62
CA ASP A 178 -17.06 -0.52 -28.12
C ASP A 178 -17.90 0.02 -26.96
N PRO A 179 -19.25 0.01 -27.06
CA PRO A 179 -20.13 0.42 -25.98
C PRO A 179 -20.08 -0.45 -24.72
N LEU A 180 -19.65 -1.72 -24.84
CA LEU A 180 -19.53 -2.66 -23.72
C LEU A 180 -18.28 -2.33 -22.87
N ASP A 181 -17.17 -2.02 -23.49
CA ASP A 181 -15.94 -1.59 -22.81
C ASP A 181 -16.15 -0.27 -22.06
N ARG A 182 -16.93 0.67 -22.63
CA ARG A 182 -17.31 1.91 -21.95
C ARG A 182 -18.18 1.68 -20.71
N LYS A 183 -19.00 0.62 -20.69
CA LYS A 183 -19.89 0.30 -19.56
C LYS A 183 -19.13 -0.34 -18.41
N SER A 184 -18.21 -1.25 -18.69
CA SER A 184 -17.39 -1.92 -17.67
C SER A 184 -16.52 -0.90 -16.92
N THR A 185 -16.02 0.13 -17.62
CA THR A 185 -15.23 1.20 -17.03
C THR A 185 -16.05 2.14 -16.11
N ARG A 186 -17.34 2.36 -16.42
CA ARG A 186 -18.24 3.22 -15.61
C ARG A 186 -18.76 2.54 -14.33
N LEU A 187 -18.80 1.22 -14.27
CA LEU A 187 -19.30 0.48 -13.10
C LEU A 187 -18.22 0.27 -12.02
N ASN A 188 -16.97 0.66 -12.30
CA ASN A 188 -15.81 0.46 -11.43
C ASN A 188 -15.16 1.78 -10.96
N SER A 189 -15.83 2.92 -11.11
CA SER A 189 -15.40 4.23 -10.59
C SER A 189 -16.20 4.65 -9.36
#